data_bb29db9ac9022a287ba541f217919a58
#
_entry.id   bb29db9ac9022a287ba541f217919a58
#
_cell.length_a   1.000
_cell.length_b   1.000
_cell.length_c   1.000
_cell.angle_alpha   90.00
_cell.angle_beta   90.00
_cell.angle_gamma   90.00
#
_symmetry.space_group_name_H-M   'P 1'
#
loop_
_entity.id
_entity.type
_entity.pdbx_description
1 polymer ?
#
loop_
_entity_poly.entity_id
_entity_poly.type
_entity_poly.pdbx_seq_one_letter_code
_entity_poly.pdbx_strand_id
1 'polypeptide(L)'
;MSPERERFLAITAESLYLANLLLAPGLGFLGLLWLWRRPDVPALPLARQHLRQTLVASLWAGVLLVGLSATILLIGGFESMWSWLAVILYFTFFHSTLVLCGMVGLSRAMAGQPFRFPLIGPRDRE
;
A
#
# COMPACT_ATOMS: atom_id res chain seq x y z
N MET A 1 17.99 -20.52 0.39
CA MET A 1 16.68 -20.23 0.98
C MET A 1 15.56 -20.71 0.10
N SER A 2 14.47 -21.19 0.68
CA SER A 2 13.40 -21.79 -0.11
C SER A 2 12.57 -20.73 -0.82
N PRO A 3 12.16 -20.99 -2.08
CA PRO A 3 11.21 -20.11 -2.78
C PRO A 3 9.89 -19.95 -2.03
N GLU A 4 9.51 -20.93 -1.24
CA GLU A 4 8.28 -20.88 -0.41
C GLU A 4 8.35 -19.79 0.66
N ARG A 5 9.49 -19.67 1.33
CA ARG A 5 9.69 -18.63 2.35
C ARG A 5 9.64 -17.23 1.72
N GLU A 6 10.30 -17.08 0.59
CA GLU A 6 10.31 -15.80 -0.13
C GLU A 6 8.90 -15.41 -0.54
N ARG A 7 8.15 -16.34 -1.11
CA ARG A 7 6.75 -16.13 -1.47
C ARG A 7 5.89 -15.81 -0.25
N PHE A 8 6.09 -16.52 0.86
CA PHE A 8 5.38 -16.25 2.10
C PHE A 8 5.60 -14.82 2.58
N LEU A 9 6.83 -14.32 2.53
CA LEU A 9 7.13 -12.93 2.93
C LEU A 9 6.48 -11.92 1.97
N ALA A 10 6.45 -12.21 0.67
CA ALA A 10 5.76 -11.36 -0.30
C ALA A 10 4.26 -11.32 -0.04
N ILE A 11 3.64 -12.47 0.24
CA ILE A 11 2.21 -12.55 0.60
C ILE A 11 1.93 -11.78 1.89
N THR A 12 2.81 -11.90 2.88
CA THR A 12 2.68 -11.17 4.14
C THR A 12 2.75 -9.67 3.91
N ALA A 13 3.66 -9.20 3.06
CA ALA A 13 3.78 -7.78 2.73
C ALA A 13 2.49 -7.24 2.09
N GLU A 14 1.95 -7.93 1.11
CA GLU A 14 0.71 -7.51 0.45
C GLU A 14 -0.48 -7.58 1.40
N SER A 15 -0.53 -8.59 2.26
CA SER A 15 -1.58 -8.73 3.27
C SER A 15 -1.54 -7.61 4.30
N LEU A 16 -0.35 -7.19 4.74
CA LEU A 16 -0.19 -6.06 5.66
C LEU A 16 -0.59 -4.74 5.00
N TYR A 17 -0.27 -4.58 3.71
CA TYR A 17 -0.72 -3.41 2.94
C TYR A 17 -2.25 -3.33 2.92
N LEU A 18 -2.93 -4.42 2.60
CA LEU A 18 -4.39 -4.48 2.59
C LEU A 18 -4.97 -4.27 3.99
N ALA A 19 -4.36 -4.87 5.01
CA ALA A 19 -4.79 -4.66 6.39
C ALA A 19 -4.62 -3.20 6.81
N ASN A 20 -3.58 -2.53 6.35
CA ASN A 20 -3.37 -1.11 6.59
C ASN A 20 -4.48 -0.24 5.99
N LEU A 21 -5.00 -0.63 4.81
CA LEU A 21 -6.09 0.11 4.16
C LEU A 21 -7.47 -0.23 4.73
N LEU A 22 -7.71 -1.47 5.13
CA LEU A 22 -9.05 -1.98 5.40
C LEU A 22 -9.36 -2.16 6.89
N LEU A 23 -8.37 -2.51 7.71
CA LEU A 23 -8.58 -2.94 9.10
C LEU A 23 -7.92 -2.04 10.12
N ALA A 24 -6.63 -1.76 9.96
CA ALA A 24 -5.81 -1.11 10.99
C ALA A 24 -4.83 -0.11 10.36
N PRO A 25 -5.33 1.08 9.97
CA PRO A 25 -4.45 2.12 9.40
C PRO A 25 -3.30 2.48 10.35
N GLY A 26 -2.09 2.48 9.82
CA GLY A 26 -0.88 2.74 10.59
C GLY A 26 -0.24 1.50 11.18
N LEU A 27 -1.02 0.58 11.75
CA LEU A 27 -0.48 -0.68 12.29
C LEU A 27 0.07 -1.58 11.19
N GLY A 28 -0.64 -1.69 10.06
CA GLY A 28 -0.15 -2.42 8.90
C GLY A 28 1.15 -1.84 8.36
N PHE A 29 1.26 -0.52 8.34
CA PHE A 29 2.49 0.16 7.92
C PHE A 29 3.66 -0.13 8.87
N LEU A 30 3.42 -0.13 10.17
CA LEU A 30 4.44 -0.52 11.15
C LEU A 30 4.91 -1.96 10.95
N GLY A 31 3.98 -2.86 10.64
CA GLY A 31 4.30 -4.24 10.31
C GLY A 31 5.18 -4.34 9.06
N LEU A 32 4.89 -3.54 8.04
CA LEU A 32 5.70 -3.47 6.82
C LEU A 32 7.11 -2.96 7.11
N LEU A 33 7.24 -1.93 7.94
CA LEU A 33 8.55 -1.41 8.35
C LEU A 33 9.34 -2.46 9.14
N TRP A 34 8.68 -3.19 10.00
CA TRP A 34 9.31 -4.26 10.76
C TRP A 34 9.86 -5.35 9.83
N LEU A 35 9.06 -5.77 8.84
CA LEU A 35 9.51 -6.75 7.84
C LEU A 35 10.69 -6.22 7.02
N TRP A 36 10.64 -4.95 6.62
CA TRP A 36 11.70 -4.33 5.83
C TRP A 36 13.04 -4.34 6.55
N ARG A 37 13.02 -4.24 7.87
CA ARG A 37 14.23 -4.22 8.70
C ARG A 37 14.78 -5.60 9.02
N ARG A 38 14.12 -6.67 8.58
CA ARG A 38 14.64 -8.01 8.81
C ARG A 38 15.94 -8.23 8.04
N PRO A 39 16.96 -8.86 8.68
CA PRO A 39 18.29 -9.00 8.07
C PRO A 39 18.32 -9.93 6.86
N ASP A 40 17.35 -10.82 6.71
CA ASP A 40 17.26 -11.76 5.59
C ASP A 40 16.60 -11.18 4.33
N VAL A 41 15.84 -10.10 4.45
CA VAL A 41 15.07 -9.51 3.34
C VAL A 41 15.93 -9.05 2.16
N PRO A 42 17.10 -8.40 2.37
CA PRO A 42 17.93 -7.97 1.24
C PRO A 42 18.37 -9.09 0.30
N ALA A 43 18.45 -10.33 0.81
CA ALA A 43 18.83 -11.50 0.03
C ALA A 43 17.65 -12.19 -0.67
N LEU A 44 16.44 -11.66 -0.53
CA LEU A 44 15.21 -12.24 -1.05
C LEU A 44 14.56 -11.29 -2.07
N PRO A 45 14.90 -11.42 -3.38
CA PRO A 45 14.49 -10.42 -4.39
C PRO A 45 12.97 -10.24 -4.50
N LEU A 46 12.20 -11.31 -4.51
CA LEU A 46 10.74 -11.24 -4.62
C LEU A 46 10.11 -10.58 -3.39
N ALA A 47 10.52 -11.00 -2.19
CA ALA A 47 10.03 -10.43 -0.95
C ALA A 47 10.37 -8.95 -0.85
N ARG A 48 11.60 -8.58 -1.19
CA ARG A 48 12.06 -7.21 -1.19
C ARG A 48 11.26 -6.34 -2.18
N GLN A 49 11.00 -6.87 -3.35
CA GLN A 49 10.21 -6.18 -4.39
C GLN A 49 8.81 -5.86 -3.86
N HIS A 50 8.08 -6.85 -3.34
CA HIS A 50 6.75 -6.63 -2.78
C HIS A 50 6.76 -5.71 -1.57
N LEU A 51 7.73 -5.85 -0.66
CA LEU A 51 7.87 -4.97 0.50
C LEU A 51 8.10 -3.53 0.09
N ARG A 52 8.99 -3.30 -0.87
CA ARG A 52 9.27 -1.95 -1.36
C ARG A 52 8.03 -1.32 -2.00
N GLN A 53 7.32 -2.06 -2.84
CA GLN A 53 6.11 -1.58 -3.48
C GLN A 53 5.02 -1.25 -2.45
N THR A 54 4.79 -2.13 -1.49
CA THR A 54 3.75 -1.92 -0.47
C THR A 54 4.09 -0.80 0.50
N LEU A 55 5.36 -0.63 0.87
CA LEU A 55 5.79 0.49 1.70
C LEU A 55 5.55 1.83 1.00
N VAL A 56 5.99 1.95 -0.24
CA VAL A 56 5.81 3.19 -1.01
C VAL A 56 4.33 3.45 -1.27
N ALA A 57 3.57 2.41 -1.62
CA ALA A 57 2.12 2.55 -1.82
C ALA A 57 1.40 2.96 -0.53
N SER A 58 1.83 2.46 0.63
CA SER A 58 1.27 2.87 1.92
C SER A 58 1.53 4.33 2.23
N LEU A 59 2.73 4.84 1.91
CA LEU A 59 3.04 6.26 2.05
C LEU A 59 2.17 7.11 1.12
N TRP A 60 2.04 6.72 -0.13
CA TRP A 60 1.15 7.41 -1.07
C TRP A 60 -0.32 7.33 -0.64
N ALA A 61 -0.75 6.21 -0.09
CA ALA A 61 -2.11 6.08 0.46
C ALA A 61 -2.34 7.11 1.57
N GLY A 62 -1.39 7.28 2.48
CA GLY A 62 -1.46 8.31 3.51
C GLY A 62 -1.58 9.71 2.93
N VAL A 63 -0.72 10.05 1.96
CA VAL A 63 -0.74 11.36 1.30
C VAL A 63 -2.06 11.57 0.54
N LEU A 64 -2.47 10.60 -0.26
CA LEU A 64 -3.65 10.74 -1.11
C LEU A 64 -4.95 10.70 -0.30
N LEU A 65 -5.08 9.78 0.64
CA LEU A 65 -6.34 9.61 1.36
C LEU A 65 -6.48 10.60 2.51
N VAL A 66 -5.45 10.80 3.31
CA VAL A 66 -5.51 11.70 4.47
C VAL A 66 -5.14 13.12 4.09
N GLY A 67 -3.99 13.30 3.43
CA GLY A 67 -3.45 14.62 3.11
C GLY A 67 -4.35 15.44 2.20
N LEU A 68 -4.76 14.88 1.06
CA LEU A 68 -5.63 15.60 0.12
C LEU A 68 -7.04 15.75 0.64
N SER A 69 -7.56 14.75 1.38
CA SER A 69 -8.88 14.89 2.02
C SER A 69 -8.89 16.03 3.03
N ALA A 70 -7.86 16.12 3.87
CA ALA A 70 -7.71 17.23 4.81
C ALA A 70 -7.59 18.56 4.09
N THR A 71 -6.85 18.62 2.98
CA THR A 71 -6.70 19.83 2.17
C THR A 71 -8.04 20.29 1.60
N ILE A 72 -8.85 19.37 1.07
CA ILE A 72 -10.19 19.70 0.55
C ILE A 72 -11.05 20.31 1.65
N LEU A 73 -11.06 19.71 2.84
CA LEU A 73 -11.86 20.21 3.97
C LEU A 73 -11.37 21.57 4.46
N LEU A 74 -10.05 21.78 4.53
CA LEU A 74 -9.47 23.05 5.00
C LEU A 74 -9.75 24.20 4.03
N ILE A 75 -9.66 23.94 2.72
CA ILE A 75 -9.91 24.95 1.69
C ILE A 75 -11.40 25.20 1.49
N GLY A 76 -12.19 24.13 1.41
CA GLY A 76 -13.62 24.22 1.13
C GLY A 76 -14.51 24.46 2.35
N GLY A 77 -13.98 24.24 3.56
CA GLY A 77 -14.70 24.43 4.82
C GLY A 77 -15.38 23.17 5.32
N PHE A 78 -15.30 22.96 6.65
CA PHE A 78 -15.90 21.81 7.32
C PHE A 78 -17.43 21.84 7.34
N GLU A 79 -18.02 23.02 7.19
CA GLU A 79 -19.47 23.21 7.19
C GLU A 79 -20.09 23.11 5.80
N SER A 80 -19.28 23.06 4.75
CA SER A 80 -19.76 22.97 3.37
C SER A 80 -20.11 21.52 3.01
N MET A 81 -21.35 21.33 2.59
CA MET A 81 -21.81 20.05 2.04
C MET A 81 -20.97 19.64 0.81
N TRP A 82 -20.58 20.60 -0.01
CA TRP A 82 -19.78 20.35 -1.21
C TRP A 82 -18.39 19.82 -0.89
N SER A 83 -17.78 20.32 0.19
CA SER A 83 -16.47 19.80 0.65
C SER A 83 -16.58 18.33 1.07
N TRP A 84 -17.59 17.99 1.84
CA TRP A 84 -17.80 16.60 2.28
C TRP A 84 -18.14 15.69 1.10
N LEU A 85 -18.97 16.16 0.17
CA LEU A 85 -19.27 15.37 -1.03
C LEU A 85 -18.01 15.10 -1.84
N ALA A 86 -17.19 16.13 -2.04
CA ALA A 86 -15.92 15.98 -2.74
C ALA A 86 -14.98 14.97 -2.05
N VAL A 87 -14.86 15.05 -0.72
CA VAL A 87 -14.04 14.12 0.06
C VAL A 87 -14.56 12.69 -0.07
N ILE A 88 -15.86 12.48 0.09
CA ILE A 88 -16.46 11.15 0.01
C ILE A 88 -16.21 10.52 -1.35
N LEU A 89 -16.47 11.26 -2.44
CA LEU A 89 -16.27 10.76 -3.80
C LEU A 89 -14.78 10.50 -4.08
N TYR A 90 -13.94 11.45 -3.72
CA TYR A 90 -12.49 11.35 -3.90
C TYR A 90 -11.91 10.17 -3.11
N PHE A 91 -12.22 10.11 -1.82
CA PHE A 91 -11.72 9.06 -0.94
C PHE A 91 -12.15 7.68 -1.41
N THR A 92 -13.44 7.52 -1.73
CA THR A 92 -13.98 6.25 -2.20
C THR A 92 -13.27 5.77 -3.46
N PHE A 93 -13.08 6.68 -4.42
CA PHE A 93 -12.39 6.35 -5.67
C PHE A 93 -10.95 5.90 -5.42
N PHE A 94 -10.17 6.71 -4.72
CA PHE A 94 -8.75 6.39 -4.50
C PHE A 94 -8.54 5.22 -3.55
N HIS A 95 -9.32 5.12 -2.50
CA HIS A 95 -9.25 3.99 -1.58
C HIS A 95 -9.56 2.68 -2.30
N SER A 96 -10.64 2.63 -3.06
CA SER A 96 -11.02 1.45 -3.83
C SER A 96 -9.95 1.06 -4.84
N THR A 97 -9.37 2.04 -5.53
CA THR A 97 -8.29 1.80 -6.51
C THR A 97 -7.06 1.20 -5.82
N LEU A 98 -6.67 1.75 -4.67
CA LEU A 98 -5.52 1.25 -3.92
C LEU A 98 -5.77 -0.17 -3.38
N VAL A 99 -6.98 -0.47 -2.93
CA VAL A 99 -7.37 -1.81 -2.50
C VAL A 99 -7.30 -2.79 -3.67
N LEU A 100 -7.86 -2.42 -4.82
CA LEU A 100 -7.81 -3.29 -6.02
C LEU A 100 -6.38 -3.56 -6.47
N CYS A 101 -5.54 -2.54 -6.47
CA CYS A 101 -4.11 -2.73 -6.75
C CYS A 101 -3.46 -3.70 -5.76
N GLY A 102 -3.79 -3.58 -4.48
CA GLY A 102 -3.29 -4.48 -3.45
C GLY A 102 -3.76 -5.92 -3.65
N MET A 103 -4.99 -6.11 -4.08
CA MET A 103 -5.52 -7.45 -4.40
C MET A 103 -4.77 -8.08 -5.58
N VAL A 104 -4.47 -7.30 -6.60
CA VAL A 104 -3.64 -7.78 -7.72
C VAL A 104 -2.23 -8.10 -7.24
N GLY A 105 -1.65 -7.23 -6.41
CA GLY A 105 -0.34 -7.45 -5.81
C GLY A 105 -0.28 -8.74 -4.98
N LEU A 106 -1.32 -8.99 -4.19
CA LEU A 106 -1.44 -10.23 -3.40
C LEU A 106 -1.53 -11.45 -4.32
N SER A 107 -2.34 -11.38 -5.38
CA SER A 107 -2.42 -12.44 -6.39
C SER A 107 -1.05 -12.74 -7.00
N ARG A 108 -0.31 -11.70 -7.35
CA ARG A 108 1.04 -11.84 -7.92
C ARG A 108 2.01 -12.47 -6.91
N ALA A 109 1.95 -12.05 -5.66
CA ALA A 109 2.76 -12.63 -4.60
C ALA A 109 2.48 -14.12 -4.42
N MET A 110 1.20 -14.50 -4.44
CA MET A 110 0.79 -15.91 -4.35
C MET A 110 1.29 -16.74 -5.53
N ALA A 111 1.40 -16.12 -6.70
CA ALA A 111 1.93 -16.77 -7.91
C ALA A 111 3.47 -16.71 -7.99
N GLY A 112 4.14 -16.13 -7.01
CA GLY A 112 5.60 -15.98 -7.01
C GLY A 112 6.10 -14.96 -8.03
N GLN A 113 5.26 -14.00 -8.41
CA GLN A 113 5.56 -13.01 -9.44
C GLN A 113 5.69 -11.61 -8.84
N PRO A 114 6.54 -10.74 -9.43
CA PRO A 114 6.64 -9.35 -8.98
C PRO A 114 5.41 -8.55 -9.38
N PHE A 115 5.19 -7.44 -8.68
CA PHE A 115 4.12 -6.49 -8.98
C PHE A 115 4.63 -5.07 -8.77
N ARG A 116 4.23 -4.17 -9.65
CA ARG A 116 4.51 -2.75 -9.53
C ARG A 116 3.20 -1.97 -9.53
N PHE A 117 2.99 -1.14 -8.49
CA PHE A 117 1.82 -0.28 -8.42
C PHE A 117 1.83 0.72 -9.58
N PRO A 118 0.69 0.89 -10.28
CA PRO A 118 0.59 1.88 -11.35
C PRO A 118 0.89 3.29 -10.83
N LEU A 119 1.71 4.03 -11.55
CA LEU A 119 2.10 5.42 -11.31
C LEU A 119 2.92 5.64 -10.03
N ILE A 120 2.49 5.10 -8.88
CA ILE A 120 3.12 5.36 -7.58
C ILE A 120 4.22 4.37 -7.21
N GLY A 121 4.25 3.20 -7.85
CA GLY A 121 5.22 2.17 -7.53
C GLY A 121 6.62 2.55 -8.00
N PRO A 122 7.65 2.37 -7.14
CA PRO A 122 9.02 2.61 -7.55
C PRO A 122 9.43 1.63 -8.63
N ARG A 123 10.31 2.06 -9.53
CA ARG A 123 10.88 1.18 -10.54
C ARG A 123 11.87 0.24 -9.90
N ASP A 124 11.78 -1.03 -10.27
CA ASP A 124 12.79 -1.99 -9.87
C ASP A 124 14.09 -1.68 -10.62
N ARG A 125 15.17 -1.62 -9.87
CA ARG A 125 16.50 -1.54 -10.47
C ARG A 125 16.96 -2.96 -10.76
N GLU A 126 17.25 -3.19 -12.00
CA GLU A 126 17.85 -4.45 -12.42
C GLU A 126 19.30 -4.57 -11.90
#